data_213d155c839e63d9fe03beb7123c29fb
#
_entry.id   213d155c839e63d9fe03beb7123c29fb
#
_cell.length_a   1.000
_cell.length_b   1.000
_cell.length_c   1.000
_cell.angle_alpha   90.00
_cell.angle_beta   90.00
_cell.angle_gamma   90.00
#
_symmetry.space_group_name_H-M   'P 1'
#
loop_
_entity.id
_entity.type
_entity.pdbx_description
1 polymer ?
#
loop_
_entity_poly.entity_id
_entity_poly.type
_entity_poly.pdbx_seq_one_letter_code
_entity_poly.pdbx_strand_id
1 'polypeptide(L)'
;MRNAPVIYIVVPCYNEEEVLPLTAEFLGKKLDDLTRSRRIHPGSRVLMVDDGSKDRTWKLIEELHEKDERFAGVKLSRNRGHQNALLAGLFEAARRRCDAAISMDADLQDDVDACDAMIERYMAGCDIVYGVRRHRATDTFFKRTTALGFYKIMNALGANTVYNH
;
A
#
# COMPACT_ATOMS: atom_id res chain seq x y z
N MET A 1 -26.23 7.38 -6.79
CA MET A 1 -25.06 7.29 -5.87
C MET A 1 -24.25 6.08 -6.30
N ARG A 2 -22.94 6.21 -6.50
CA ARG A 2 -22.09 5.03 -6.72
C ARG A 2 -22.12 4.18 -5.45
N ASN A 3 -22.21 2.86 -5.59
CA ASN A 3 -22.06 1.94 -4.46
C ASN A 3 -20.68 2.12 -3.81
N ALA A 4 -20.56 1.84 -2.51
CA ALA A 4 -19.27 1.84 -1.83
C ALA A 4 -18.30 0.89 -2.54
N PRO A 5 -17.08 1.33 -2.92
CA PRO A 5 -16.15 0.53 -3.71
C PRO A 5 -15.50 -0.60 -2.90
N VAL A 6 -15.18 -1.69 -3.54
CA VAL A 6 -14.31 -2.75 -3.00
C VAL A 6 -12.86 -2.30 -3.14
N ILE A 7 -12.22 -2.01 -2.01
CA ILE A 7 -10.82 -1.54 -1.94
C ILE A 7 -9.91 -2.66 -1.46
N TYR A 8 -8.78 -2.86 -2.12
CA TYR A 8 -7.71 -3.72 -1.63
C TYR A 8 -6.52 -2.87 -1.23
N ILE A 9 -6.07 -3.02 0.04
CA ILE A 9 -4.82 -2.42 0.51
C ILE A 9 -3.72 -3.47 0.29
N VAL A 10 -2.81 -3.20 -0.64
CA VAL A 10 -1.72 -4.10 -1.02
C VAL A 10 -0.47 -3.73 -0.23
N VAL A 11 0.05 -4.69 0.53
CA VAL A 11 1.18 -4.49 1.45
C VAL A 11 2.28 -5.49 1.12
N PRO A 12 3.35 -5.08 0.40
CA PRO A 12 4.54 -5.92 0.22
C PRO A 12 5.27 -6.12 1.54
N CYS A 13 5.68 -7.36 1.84
CA CYS A 13 6.35 -7.74 3.08
C CYS A 13 7.61 -8.54 2.77
N TYR A 14 8.73 -8.22 3.42
CA TYR A 14 9.95 -9.02 3.37
C TYR A 14 10.71 -8.96 4.68
N ASN A 15 10.69 -10.05 5.46
CA ASN A 15 11.26 -10.15 6.82
C ASN A 15 10.71 -9.05 7.76
N GLU A 16 9.39 -9.00 7.90
CA GLU A 16 8.65 -7.99 8.67
C GLU A 16 7.99 -8.59 9.94
N GLU A 17 8.51 -9.71 10.45
CA GLU A 17 7.88 -10.42 11.59
C GLU A 17 7.69 -9.53 12.83
N GLU A 18 8.56 -8.55 13.04
CA GLU A 18 8.49 -7.66 14.22
C GLU A 18 7.39 -6.60 14.09
N VAL A 19 7.17 -6.08 12.89
CA VAL A 19 6.27 -4.93 12.66
C VAL A 19 4.89 -5.35 12.16
N LEU A 20 4.81 -6.47 11.45
CA LEU A 20 3.59 -6.94 10.80
C LEU A 20 2.35 -7.05 11.72
N PRO A 21 2.45 -7.51 12.99
CA PRO A 21 1.29 -7.56 13.88
C PRO A 21 0.69 -6.18 14.16
N LEU A 22 1.55 -5.18 14.34
CA LEU A 22 1.13 -3.80 14.58
C LEU A 22 0.52 -3.19 13.32
N THR A 23 1.13 -3.41 12.17
CA THR A 23 0.60 -2.98 10.85
C THR A 23 -0.79 -3.57 10.61
N ALA A 24 -0.97 -4.86 10.90
CA ALA A 24 -2.27 -5.51 10.77
C ALA A 24 -3.33 -4.90 11.69
N GLU A 25 -2.98 -4.55 12.94
CA GLU A 25 -3.89 -3.89 13.88
C GLU A 25 -4.36 -2.53 13.32
N PHE A 26 -3.44 -1.69 12.83
CA PHE A 26 -3.79 -0.38 12.27
C PHE A 26 -4.65 -0.51 11.02
N LEU A 27 -4.29 -1.39 10.09
CA LEU A 27 -5.04 -1.61 8.86
C LEU A 27 -6.41 -2.23 9.12
N GLY A 28 -6.52 -3.14 10.08
CA GLY A 28 -7.81 -3.71 10.52
C GLY A 28 -8.75 -2.64 11.05
N LYS A 29 -8.27 -1.77 11.95
CA LYS A 29 -9.04 -0.62 12.47
C LYS A 29 -9.48 0.31 11.34
N LYS A 30 -8.58 0.62 10.39
CA LYS A 30 -8.91 1.47 9.25
C LYS A 30 -10.00 0.86 8.38
N LEU A 31 -9.94 -0.43 8.08
CA LEU A 31 -11.01 -1.12 7.35
C LEU A 31 -12.35 -1.07 8.11
N ASP A 32 -12.32 -1.24 9.44
CA ASP A 32 -13.53 -1.12 10.28
C ASP A 32 -14.17 0.26 10.17
N ASP A 33 -13.37 1.32 10.31
CA ASP A 33 -13.85 2.69 10.28
C ASP A 33 -14.39 3.09 8.90
N LEU A 34 -13.69 2.72 7.84
CA LEU A 34 -14.11 2.98 6.47
C LEU A 34 -15.39 2.19 6.10
N THR A 35 -15.51 0.95 6.56
CA THR A 35 -16.70 0.12 6.33
C THR A 35 -17.89 0.64 7.13
N ARG A 36 -17.71 0.97 8.42
CA ARG A 36 -18.74 1.52 9.29
C ARG A 36 -19.28 2.85 8.76
N SER A 37 -18.40 3.69 8.24
CA SER A 37 -18.77 4.96 7.61
C SER A 37 -19.31 4.80 6.19
N ARG A 38 -19.42 3.57 5.67
CA ARG A 38 -19.90 3.24 4.32
C ARG A 38 -19.08 3.88 3.19
N ARG A 39 -17.82 4.15 3.43
CA ARG A 39 -16.90 4.70 2.44
C ARG A 39 -16.31 3.61 1.54
N ILE A 40 -16.23 2.38 2.05
CA ILE A 40 -15.83 1.19 1.31
C ILE A 40 -16.84 0.05 1.51
N HIS A 41 -16.82 -0.89 0.57
CA HIS A 41 -17.66 -2.09 0.65
C HIS A 41 -17.10 -3.08 1.69
N PRO A 42 -17.94 -3.84 2.43
CA PRO A 42 -17.47 -4.87 3.39
C PRO A 42 -16.58 -5.97 2.75
N GLY A 43 -16.63 -6.12 1.44
CA GLY A 43 -15.76 -7.00 0.66
C GLY A 43 -14.32 -6.49 0.49
N SER A 44 -13.99 -5.29 1.02
CA SER A 44 -12.63 -4.75 0.99
C SER A 44 -11.66 -5.58 1.82
N ARG A 45 -10.37 -5.63 1.44
CA ARG A 45 -9.36 -6.55 2.03
C ARG A 45 -8.00 -5.85 2.19
N VAL A 46 -7.20 -6.35 3.12
CA VAL A 46 -5.74 -6.16 3.13
C VAL A 46 -5.12 -7.36 2.44
N LEU A 47 -4.32 -7.14 1.41
CA LEU A 47 -3.61 -8.17 0.67
C LEU A 47 -2.10 -8.04 0.96
N MET A 48 -1.60 -8.89 1.83
CA MET A 48 -0.18 -8.96 2.18
C MET A 48 0.57 -9.82 1.17
N VAL A 49 1.68 -9.33 0.66
CA VAL A 49 2.49 -10.06 -0.33
C VAL A 49 3.85 -10.38 0.25
N ASP A 50 4.05 -11.63 0.66
CA ASP A 50 5.33 -12.11 1.16
C ASP A 50 6.32 -12.30 0.01
N ASP A 51 7.37 -11.49 -0.04
CA ASP A 51 8.43 -11.55 -1.04
C ASP A 51 9.50 -12.61 -0.72
N GLY A 52 9.07 -13.80 -0.29
CA GLY A 52 9.95 -14.91 0.01
C GLY A 52 10.76 -14.69 1.29
N SER A 53 10.12 -14.23 2.35
CA SER A 53 10.72 -14.03 3.68
C SER A 53 11.35 -15.29 4.23
N LYS A 54 12.38 -15.12 5.07
CA LYS A 54 13.10 -16.20 5.74
C LYS A 54 12.76 -16.30 7.22
N ASP A 55 12.07 -15.32 7.75
CA ASP A 55 11.57 -15.22 9.12
C ASP A 55 10.13 -15.75 9.25
N ARG A 56 9.42 -15.38 10.30
CA ARG A 56 8.04 -15.80 10.55
C ARG A 56 6.98 -14.98 9.81
N THR A 57 7.36 -14.04 8.92
CA THR A 57 6.42 -13.14 8.22
C THR A 57 5.28 -13.92 7.57
N TRP A 58 5.57 -14.95 6.76
CA TRP A 58 4.51 -15.73 6.10
C TRP A 58 3.58 -16.42 7.10
N LYS A 59 4.14 -17.02 8.16
CA LYS A 59 3.35 -17.67 9.19
C LYS A 59 2.40 -16.70 9.89
N LEU A 60 2.84 -15.47 10.15
CA LEU A 60 1.99 -14.43 10.73
C LEU A 60 0.86 -14.02 9.78
N ILE A 61 1.11 -13.97 8.46
CA ILE A 61 0.07 -13.69 7.46
C ILE A 61 -0.99 -14.79 7.45
N GLU A 62 -0.58 -16.09 7.53
CA GLU A 62 -1.50 -17.22 7.65
C GLU A 62 -2.35 -17.13 8.94
N GLU A 63 -1.71 -16.88 10.08
CA GLU A 63 -2.39 -16.72 11.37
C GLU A 63 -3.38 -15.53 11.38
N LEU A 64 -3.04 -14.41 10.68
CA LEU A 64 -3.93 -13.28 10.51
C LEU A 64 -5.15 -13.63 9.68
N HIS A 65 -4.97 -14.33 8.57
CA HIS A 65 -6.07 -14.80 7.73
C HIS A 65 -7.03 -15.74 8.47
N GLU A 66 -6.49 -16.66 9.27
CA GLU A 66 -7.32 -17.57 10.09
C GLU A 66 -8.19 -16.83 11.11
N LYS A 67 -7.69 -15.71 11.65
CA LYS A 67 -8.42 -14.89 12.65
C LYS A 67 -9.40 -13.93 12.01
N ASP A 68 -9.08 -13.39 10.85
CA ASP A 68 -9.86 -12.37 10.14
C ASP A 68 -9.69 -12.55 8.62
N GLU A 69 -10.73 -13.05 7.96
CA GLU A 69 -10.74 -13.29 6.51
C GLU A 69 -10.51 -12.03 5.64
N ARG A 70 -10.56 -10.84 6.26
CA ARG A 70 -10.27 -9.59 5.56
C ARG A 70 -8.78 -9.44 5.24
N PHE A 71 -7.92 -10.17 5.96
CA PHE A 71 -6.51 -10.28 5.63
C PHE A 71 -6.31 -11.47 4.70
N ALA A 72 -5.71 -11.22 3.55
CA ALA A 72 -5.36 -12.24 2.57
C ALA A 72 -3.86 -12.21 2.29
N GLY A 73 -3.29 -13.34 1.92
CA GLY A 73 -1.86 -13.47 1.64
C GLY A 73 -1.58 -13.96 0.22
N VAL A 74 -0.47 -13.47 -0.34
CA VAL A 74 0.19 -14.04 -1.52
C VAL A 74 1.64 -14.30 -1.14
N LYS A 75 2.15 -15.49 -1.40
CA LYS A 75 3.54 -15.87 -1.16
C LYS A 75 4.28 -16.02 -2.48
N LEU A 76 5.35 -15.29 -2.64
CA LEU A 76 6.27 -15.50 -3.75
C LEU A 76 7.26 -16.63 -3.41
N SER A 77 7.63 -17.40 -4.40
CA SER A 77 8.54 -18.58 -4.21
C SER A 77 9.95 -18.18 -3.73
N ARG A 78 10.35 -16.93 -3.93
CA ARG A 78 11.62 -16.34 -3.50
C ARG A 78 11.54 -14.83 -3.54
N ASN A 79 12.49 -14.12 -2.93
CA ASN A 79 12.61 -12.67 -3.04
C ASN A 79 12.80 -12.25 -4.51
N ARG A 80 11.93 -11.34 -4.95
CA ARG A 80 11.87 -10.74 -6.29
C ARG A 80 12.05 -9.24 -6.24
N GLY A 81 12.15 -8.67 -5.05
CA GLY A 81 12.24 -7.24 -4.78
C GLY A 81 10.88 -6.57 -4.66
N HIS A 82 10.85 -5.50 -3.87
CA HIS A 82 9.65 -4.77 -3.46
C HIS A 82 8.70 -4.46 -4.63
N GLN A 83 9.21 -3.94 -5.75
CA GLN A 83 8.40 -3.57 -6.92
C GLN A 83 7.67 -4.78 -7.55
N ASN A 84 8.33 -5.94 -7.61
CA ASN A 84 7.70 -7.15 -8.14
C ASN A 84 6.69 -7.74 -7.15
N ALA A 85 6.94 -7.65 -5.86
CA ALA A 85 5.99 -8.05 -4.84
C ALA A 85 4.73 -7.16 -4.90
N LEU A 86 4.91 -5.83 -4.98
CA LEU A 86 3.80 -4.91 -5.17
C LEU A 86 3.01 -5.23 -6.44
N LEU A 87 3.69 -5.43 -7.57
CA LEU A 87 3.04 -5.74 -8.84
C LEU A 87 2.24 -7.05 -8.76
N ALA A 88 2.79 -8.09 -8.11
CA ALA A 88 2.08 -9.35 -7.88
C ALA A 88 0.78 -9.14 -7.07
N GLY A 89 0.84 -8.31 -6.02
CA GLY A 89 -0.32 -7.94 -5.23
C GLY A 89 -1.38 -7.18 -6.02
N LEU A 90 -0.97 -6.21 -6.84
CA LEU A 90 -1.87 -5.44 -7.70
C LEU A 90 -2.57 -6.34 -8.74
N PHE A 91 -1.85 -7.29 -9.36
CA PHE A 91 -2.45 -8.26 -10.27
C PHE A 91 -3.44 -9.19 -9.55
N GLU A 92 -3.11 -9.64 -8.34
CA GLU A 92 -4.03 -10.48 -7.56
C GLU A 92 -5.28 -9.69 -7.13
N ALA A 93 -5.14 -8.44 -6.72
CA ALA A 93 -6.26 -7.55 -6.41
C ALA A 93 -7.17 -7.35 -7.63
N ALA A 94 -6.59 -7.09 -8.81
CA ALA A 94 -7.33 -6.98 -10.06
C ALA A 94 -8.03 -8.30 -10.44
N ARG A 95 -7.37 -9.45 -10.28
CA ARG A 95 -7.95 -10.78 -10.51
C ARG A 95 -9.16 -11.03 -9.60
N ARG A 96 -9.13 -10.54 -8.38
CA ARG A 96 -10.24 -10.59 -7.41
C ARG A 96 -11.30 -9.53 -7.65
N ARG A 97 -11.16 -8.72 -8.71
CA ARG A 97 -12.13 -7.70 -9.15
C ARG A 97 -12.39 -6.63 -8.09
N CYS A 98 -11.34 -6.13 -7.43
CA CYS A 98 -11.47 -4.91 -6.64
C CYS A 98 -11.75 -3.71 -7.55
N ASP A 99 -12.42 -2.69 -7.02
CA ASP A 99 -12.70 -1.46 -7.75
C ASP A 99 -11.47 -0.54 -7.79
N ALA A 100 -10.66 -0.55 -6.70
CA ALA A 100 -9.39 0.14 -6.64
C ALA A 100 -8.44 -0.54 -5.65
N ALA A 101 -7.13 -0.34 -5.83
CA ALA A 101 -6.09 -0.80 -4.93
C ALA A 101 -5.29 0.37 -4.38
N ILE A 102 -4.94 0.30 -3.08
CA ILE A 102 -4.04 1.24 -2.41
C ILE A 102 -2.76 0.48 -2.06
N SER A 103 -1.61 1.00 -2.46
CA SER A 103 -0.30 0.48 -2.05
C SER A 103 0.15 1.14 -0.77
N MET A 104 0.58 0.36 0.22
CA MET A 104 1.16 0.84 1.48
C MET A 104 2.35 -0.03 1.88
N ASP A 105 3.36 0.57 2.51
CA ASP A 105 4.50 -0.17 3.05
C ASP A 105 4.16 -0.83 4.40
N ALA A 106 4.84 -1.94 4.70
CA ALA A 106 4.59 -2.71 5.94
C ALA A 106 5.16 -2.03 7.20
N ASP A 107 6.06 -1.07 7.06
CA ASP A 107 6.88 -0.47 8.13
C ASP A 107 6.19 0.67 8.91
N LEU A 108 4.92 0.95 8.64
CA LEU A 108 4.12 2.02 9.24
C LEU A 108 4.69 3.44 9.05
N GLN A 109 5.58 3.65 8.08
CA GLN A 109 6.04 5.00 7.72
C GLN A 109 4.99 5.77 6.91
N ASP A 110 4.09 5.05 6.26
CA ASP A 110 2.96 5.65 5.55
C ASP A 110 1.83 6.02 6.50
N ASP A 111 1.23 7.18 6.26
CA ASP A 111 0.07 7.62 7.00
C ASP A 111 -1.17 6.83 6.56
N VAL A 112 -1.63 5.91 7.42
CA VAL A 112 -2.84 5.10 7.18
C VAL A 112 -4.07 5.97 6.95
N ASP A 113 -4.12 7.19 7.52
CA ASP A 113 -5.23 8.11 7.32
C ASP A 113 -5.22 8.74 5.91
N ALA A 114 -4.13 8.66 5.18
CA ALA A 114 -4.10 9.05 3.76
C ALA A 114 -5.08 8.24 2.89
N CYS A 115 -5.41 7.00 3.29
CA CYS A 115 -6.44 6.19 2.61
C CYS A 115 -7.76 6.93 2.46
N ASP A 116 -8.15 7.73 3.44
CA ASP A 116 -9.39 8.52 3.40
C ASP A 116 -9.41 9.47 2.21
N ALA A 117 -8.36 10.27 2.07
CA ALA A 117 -8.24 11.23 0.97
C ALA A 117 -8.09 10.53 -0.39
N MET A 118 -7.39 9.39 -0.44
CA MET A 118 -7.23 8.60 -1.67
C MET A 118 -8.59 8.07 -2.16
N ILE A 119 -9.40 7.51 -1.26
CA ILE A 119 -10.74 7.00 -1.58
C ILE A 119 -11.65 8.15 -2.04
N GLU A 120 -11.60 9.32 -1.38
CA GLU A 120 -12.36 10.50 -1.81
C GLU A 120 -12.02 10.93 -3.24
N ARG A 121 -10.73 10.97 -3.59
CA ARG A 121 -10.28 11.31 -4.94
C ARG A 121 -10.73 10.28 -5.97
N TYR A 122 -10.63 8.99 -5.64
CA TYR A 122 -11.15 7.92 -6.49
C TYR A 122 -12.67 8.09 -6.72
N MET A 123 -13.45 8.32 -5.67
CA MET A 123 -14.91 8.55 -5.78
C MET A 123 -15.25 9.81 -6.58
N ALA A 124 -14.38 10.80 -6.57
CA ALA A 124 -14.49 12.01 -7.39
C ALA A 124 -14.12 11.78 -8.88
N GLY A 125 -13.65 10.56 -9.25
CA GLY A 125 -13.37 10.17 -10.63
C GLY A 125 -11.89 10.20 -11.01
N CYS A 126 -10.97 10.26 -10.05
CA CYS A 126 -9.54 10.09 -10.33
C CYS A 126 -9.21 8.62 -10.57
N ASP A 127 -8.56 8.30 -11.68
CA ASP A 127 -8.09 6.93 -11.97
C ASP A 127 -6.83 6.57 -11.19
N ILE A 128 -5.95 7.55 -10.92
CA ILE A 128 -4.71 7.39 -10.18
C ILE A 128 -4.58 8.51 -9.15
N VAL A 129 -4.27 8.15 -7.91
CA VAL A 129 -4.05 9.08 -6.80
C VAL A 129 -2.69 8.81 -6.18
N TYR A 130 -1.83 9.83 -6.15
CA TYR A 130 -0.51 9.74 -5.53
C TYR A 130 -0.51 10.33 -4.12
N GLY A 131 0.03 9.58 -3.15
CA GLY A 131 0.40 10.10 -1.85
C GLY A 131 1.70 10.91 -1.95
N VAL A 132 1.64 12.22 -1.65
CA VAL A 132 2.82 13.09 -1.67
C VAL A 132 3.14 13.53 -0.24
N ARG A 133 4.33 13.19 0.25
CA ARG A 133 4.80 13.64 1.57
C ARG A 133 5.03 15.15 1.55
N ARG A 134 4.25 15.90 2.35
CA ARG A 134 4.34 17.39 2.40
C ARG A 134 5.56 17.91 3.15
N HIS A 135 6.10 17.16 4.12
CA HIS A 135 7.25 17.58 4.94
C HIS A 135 8.23 16.42 5.13
N ARG A 136 9.44 16.58 4.63
CA ARG A 136 10.61 15.80 5.02
C ARG A 136 11.41 16.62 6.04
N ALA A 137 10.98 16.59 7.29
CA ALA A 137 11.63 17.37 8.36
C ALA A 137 13.08 16.91 8.66
N THR A 138 13.51 15.76 8.15
CA THR A 138 14.81 15.13 8.43
C THR A 138 15.76 15.04 7.23
N ASP A 139 15.37 15.52 6.04
CA ASP A 139 16.27 15.46 4.88
C ASP A 139 17.37 16.52 4.98
N THR A 140 18.61 16.06 5.04
CA THR A 140 19.81 16.92 4.97
C THR A 140 19.76 17.72 3.66
N PHE A 141 20.17 19.00 3.72
CA PHE A 141 20.23 19.91 2.56
C PHE A 141 20.87 19.26 1.32
N PHE A 142 21.87 18.42 1.51
CA PHE A 142 22.54 17.68 0.45
C PHE A 142 21.62 16.67 -0.26
N LYS A 143 20.83 15.85 0.49
CA LYS A 143 19.86 14.90 -0.10
C LYS A 143 18.79 15.61 -0.91
N ARG A 144 18.31 16.74 -0.44
CA ARG A 144 17.30 17.54 -1.13
C ARG A 144 17.81 18.13 -2.44
N THR A 145 19.06 18.63 -2.45
CA THR A 145 19.66 19.24 -3.64
C THR A 145 20.01 18.20 -4.71
N THR A 146 20.51 17.04 -4.30
CA THR A 146 20.81 15.94 -5.25
C THR A 146 19.54 15.33 -5.84
N ALA A 147 18.47 15.17 -5.08
CA ALA A 147 17.17 14.70 -5.58
C ALA A 147 16.58 15.69 -6.61
N LEU A 148 16.61 16.99 -6.31
CA LEU A 148 16.16 18.04 -7.25
C LEU A 148 16.97 18.04 -8.55
N GLY A 149 18.28 17.85 -8.45
CA GLY A 149 19.17 17.71 -9.61
C GLY A 149 18.81 16.50 -10.47
N PHE A 150 18.59 15.35 -9.84
CA PHE A 150 18.18 14.13 -10.51
C PHE A 150 16.85 14.29 -11.27
N TYR A 151 15.81 14.84 -10.62
CA TYR A 151 14.52 15.07 -11.28
C TYR A 151 14.59 16.05 -12.43
N LYS A 152 15.42 17.10 -12.33
CA LYS A 152 15.67 18.02 -13.45
C LYS A 152 16.30 17.32 -14.66
N ILE A 153 17.29 16.47 -14.42
CA ILE A 153 17.94 15.70 -15.49
C ILE A 153 16.96 14.70 -16.11
N MET A 154 16.19 13.97 -15.31
CA MET A 154 15.20 13.01 -15.82
C MET A 154 14.12 13.69 -16.66
N ASN A 155 13.60 14.83 -16.22
CA ASN A 155 12.62 15.60 -16.98
C ASN A 155 13.21 16.18 -18.29
N ALA A 156 14.47 16.60 -18.28
CA ALA A 156 15.17 17.03 -19.49
C ALA A 156 15.41 15.88 -20.50
N LEU A 157 15.49 14.63 -20.01
CA LEU A 157 15.57 13.41 -20.81
C LEU A 157 14.21 12.87 -21.27
N GLY A 158 13.11 13.61 -21.00
CA GLY A 158 11.76 13.28 -21.46
C GLY A 158 10.99 12.32 -20.53
N ALA A 159 11.50 12.01 -19.34
CA ALA A 159 10.77 11.25 -18.34
C ALA A 159 9.86 12.19 -17.54
N ASN A 160 8.53 12.04 -17.67
CA ASN A 160 7.58 12.73 -16.78
C ASN A 160 7.65 12.11 -15.38
N THR A 161 8.52 12.64 -14.53
CA THR A 161 8.67 12.17 -13.16
C THR A 161 7.70 12.91 -12.24
N VAL A 162 6.99 12.16 -11.38
CA VAL A 162 6.17 12.73 -10.31
C VAL A 162 7.10 13.29 -9.23
N TYR A 163 6.92 14.56 -8.90
CA TYR A 163 7.73 15.26 -7.90
C TYR A 163 7.46 14.70 -6.49
N ASN A 164 8.50 14.35 -5.73
CA ASN A 164 8.44 13.91 -4.33
C ASN A 164 7.82 12.51 -4.08
N HIS A 165 8.46 11.49 -4.61
CA HIS A 165 8.36 10.16 -4.01
C HIS A 165 9.27 10.01 -2.81
#